data_414c22213493a52e0d1f60604160cf8b
#
_entry.id   414c22213493a52e0d1f60604160cf8b
#
_cell.length_a   1.000
_cell.length_b   1.000
_cell.length_c   1.000
_cell.angle_alpha   90.00
_cell.angle_beta   90.00
_cell.angle_gamma   90.00
#
_symmetry.space_group_name_H-M   'P 1'
#
loop_
_entity.id
_entity.type
_entity.pdbx_description
1 polymer ?
#
loop_
_entity_poly.entity_id
_entity_poly.type
_entity_poly.pdbx_seq_one_letter_code
_entity_poly.pdbx_strand_id
1 'polypeptide(L)'
;MLHFSRTTPKSWLAFELNVLRRLKFSSAALPFVHTPALAAYLKRWDVRVMANDPLQSAWTNGNAFIPNNSEKLTSEDVNAVLEDAYVPGYKLQNPSLRNWFTETDSWWFDNVKRNIHRLTTPVLRSLASSLAMATGDYVLSFTEESRELRQPLSNVYRRLWTLQPEPFNNGRNNTCQNKPVNDFLAESSGADVMFLRLPIPHRQNLKTSLGQAAWREEWIRSGDDFWEAAETDQSGRLGMPTETKSQYLRLLEETLRVASHIGSFAIAHVESGYITTQDLIETIGKIRRVEAVYSKDFTELTGAKAVIITA
;
A
#
# COMPACT_ATOMS: atom_id res chain seq x y z
N MET A 1 -6.12 22.24 3.40
CA MET A 1 -5.57 21.23 4.34
C MET A 1 -4.98 20.10 3.52
N LEU A 2 -3.67 19.93 3.53
CA LEU A 2 -3.00 18.83 2.82
C LEU A 2 -3.33 17.52 3.55
N HIS A 3 -4.16 16.67 2.95
CA HIS A 3 -4.34 15.30 3.40
C HIS A 3 -3.01 14.58 3.22
N PHE A 4 -2.25 14.41 4.27
CA PHE A 4 -1.09 13.54 4.30
C PHE A 4 -1.58 12.10 4.14
N SER A 5 -1.63 11.64 2.90
CA SER A 5 -1.75 10.21 2.62
C SER A 5 -0.60 9.50 3.34
N ARG A 6 -0.85 8.39 4.03
CA ARG A 6 0.19 7.50 4.59
C ARG A 6 1.17 6.97 3.53
N THR A 7 0.88 7.22 2.28
CA THR A 7 1.66 6.75 1.14
C THR A 7 2.69 7.79 0.72
N THR A 8 3.91 7.34 0.48
CA THR A 8 4.94 8.14 -0.21
C THR A 8 4.37 8.70 -1.50
N PRO A 9 4.54 9.99 -1.78
CA PRO A 9 4.08 10.58 -3.04
C PRO A 9 4.61 9.79 -4.25
N LYS A 10 3.78 9.63 -5.28
CA LYS A 10 4.18 8.91 -6.52
C LYS A 10 5.46 9.48 -7.15
N SER A 11 5.72 10.77 -6.96
CA SER A 11 6.94 11.47 -7.43
C SER A 11 8.24 10.94 -6.79
N TRP A 12 8.16 10.24 -5.67
CA TRP A 12 9.36 9.72 -4.99
C TRP A 12 9.91 8.44 -5.60
N LEU A 13 9.12 7.69 -6.35
CA LEU A 13 9.53 6.41 -6.92
C LEU A 13 10.85 6.51 -7.70
N ALA A 14 11.02 7.55 -8.52
CA ALA A 14 12.26 7.74 -9.27
C ALA A 14 13.47 7.99 -8.36
N PHE A 15 13.27 8.68 -7.24
CA PHE A 15 14.31 8.91 -6.24
C PHE A 15 14.66 7.61 -5.51
N GLU A 16 13.65 6.85 -5.06
CA GLU A 16 13.84 5.55 -4.42
C GLU A 16 14.62 4.59 -5.32
N LEU A 17 14.21 4.47 -6.59
CA LEU A 17 14.89 3.63 -7.57
C LEU A 17 16.33 4.07 -7.83
N ASN A 18 16.60 5.39 -7.87
CA ASN A 18 17.95 5.92 -8.06
C ASN A 18 18.88 5.58 -6.86
N VAL A 19 18.37 5.60 -5.64
CA VAL A 19 19.15 5.19 -4.46
C VAL A 19 19.38 3.68 -4.48
N LEU A 20 18.32 2.88 -4.72
CA LEU A 20 18.42 1.42 -4.73
C LEU A 20 19.38 0.89 -5.80
N ARG A 21 19.51 1.56 -6.95
CA ARG A 21 20.49 1.20 -7.99
C ARG A 21 21.95 1.28 -7.54
N ARG A 22 22.22 1.98 -6.44
CA ARG A 22 23.59 2.10 -5.88
C ARG A 22 23.93 0.94 -4.94
N LEU A 23 22.92 0.17 -4.53
CA LEU A 23 23.09 -1.00 -3.69
C LEU A 23 23.23 -2.25 -4.56
N LYS A 24 23.95 -3.26 -4.07
CA LYS A 24 24.09 -4.56 -4.73
C LYS A 24 23.19 -5.56 -4.01
N PHE A 25 22.13 -6.00 -4.64
CA PHE A 25 21.22 -6.99 -4.08
C PHE A 25 20.52 -7.76 -5.20
N SER A 26 20.11 -8.97 -4.90
CA SER A 26 19.32 -9.85 -5.77
C SER A 26 17.94 -10.17 -5.17
N SER A 27 17.73 -9.82 -3.91
CA SER A 27 16.49 -10.02 -3.18
C SER A 27 16.19 -8.85 -2.25
N ALA A 28 14.89 -8.46 -2.15
CA ALA A 28 14.44 -7.33 -1.36
C ALA A 28 13.22 -7.68 -0.51
N ALA A 29 13.24 -7.29 0.77
CA ALA A 29 12.09 -7.33 1.67
C ALA A 29 11.44 -5.94 1.74
N LEU A 30 10.12 -5.88 1.50
CA LEU A 30 9.31 -4.67 1.53
C LEU A 30 8.21 -4.82 2.60
N PRO A 31 8.44 -4.43 3.85
CA PRO A 31 7.51 -4.68 4.96
C PRO A 31 6.21 -3.86 4.88
N PHE A 32 6.22 -2.72 4.18
CA PHE A 32 5.05 -1.90 3.86
C PHE A 32 5.03 -1.60 2.36
N VAL A 33 4.20 -2.32 1.63
CA VAL A 33 4.11 -2.17 0.17
C VAL A 33 3.39 -0.88 -0.22
N HIS A 34 2.34 -0.52 0.49
CA HIS A 34 1.41 0.59 0.19
C HIS A 34 0.90 0.59 -1.27
N THR A 35 1.83 0.74 -2.22
CA THR A 35 1.56 0.65 -3.65
C THR A 35 2.58 -0.28 -4.32
N PRO A 36 2.19 -1.12 -5.27
CA PRO A 36 3.06 -2.14 -5.86
C PRO A 36 4.12 -1.58 -6.81
N ALA A 37 4.12 -0.28 -7.10
CA ALA A 37 4.98 0.31 -8.13
C ALA A 37 6.47 0.02 -7.92
N LEU A 38 7.02 0.26 -6.72
CA LEU A 38 8.43 -0.04 -6.44
C LEU A 38 8.73 -1.53 -6.62
N ALA A 39 7.91 -2.39 -6.06
CA ALA A 39 8.05 -3.84 -6.17
C ALA A 39 8.03 -4.32 -7.63
N ALA A 40 7.13 -3.77 -8.46
CA ALA A 40 7.06 -4.07 -9.88
C ALA A 40 8.32 -3.66 -10.65
N TYR A 41 8.94 -2.51 -10.29
CA TYR A 41 10.22 -2.11 -10.87
C TYR A 41 11.37 -3.01 -10.42
N LEU A 42 11.44 -3.37 -9.13
CA LEU A 42 12.46 -4.30 -8.63
C LEU A 42 12.35 -5.68 -9.32
N LYS A 43 11.14 -6.15 -9.51
CA LYS A 43 10.88 -7.39 -10.26
C LYS A 43 11.43 -7.29 -11.69
N ARG A 44 11.29 -6.15 -12.37
CA ARG A 44 11.87 -5.92 -13.72
C ARG A 44 13.39 -5.79 -13.72
N TRP A 45 14.02 -5.56 -12.57
CA TRP A 45 15.48 -5.60 -12.41
C TRP A 45 16.00 -6.99 -12.05
N ASP A 46 15.19 -8.02 -12.22
CA ASP A 46 15.49 -9.40 -11.87
C ASP A 46 15.72 -9.63 -10.35
N VAL A 47 15.16 -8.76 -9.51
CA VAL A 47 15.20 -8.87 -8.06
C VAL A 47 14.05 -9.77 -7.58
N ARG A 48 14.36 -10.72 -6.68
CA ARG A 48 13.34 -11.45 -5.92
C ARG A 48 12.69 -10.51 -4.91
N VAL A 49 11.39 -10.31 -5.01
CA VAL A 49 10.63 -9.41 -4.14
C VAL A 49 9.84 -10.22 -3.11
N MET A 50 10.10 -9.96 -1.85
CA MET A 50 9.30 -10.40 -0.72
C MET A 50 8.60 -9.17 -0.15
N ALA A 51 7.31 -9.07 -0.38
CA ALA A 51 6.51 -7.90 0.01
C ALA A 51 5.51 -8.26 1.10
N ASN A 52 5.11 -7.27 1.87
CA ASN A 52 4.09 -7.38 2.89
C ASN A 52 3.33 -6.07 3.05
N ASP A 53 2.09 -6.16 3.46
CA ASP A 53 1.38 -5.03 4.05
C ASP A 53 0.36 -5.53 5.08
N PRO A 54 0.32 -4.95 6.29
CA PRO A 54 -0.67 -5.31 7.29
C PRO A 54 -2.09 -4.90 6.90
N LEU A 55 -2.26 -3.92 6.01
CA LEU A 55 -3.56 -3.54 5.47
C LEU A 55 -3.96 -4.49 4.33
N GLN A 56 -5.16 -5.06 4.43
CA GLN A 56 -5.65 -6.03 3.45
C GLN A 56 -5.85 -5.41 2.07
N SER A 57 -6.26 -4.15 1.99
CA SER A 57 -6.41 -3.42 0.74
C SER A 57 -5.06 -3.20 0.03
N ALA A 58 -4.02 -2.84 0.77
CA ALA A 58 -2.66 -2.69 0.24
C ALA A 58 -2.06 -4.03 -0.17
N TRP A 59 -2.25 -5.08 0.64
CA TRP A 59 -1.89 -6.46 0.28
C TRP A 59 -2.60 -6.93 -1.00
N THR A 60 -3.90 -6.66 -1.15
CA THR A 60 -4.65 -7.01 -2.36
C THR A 60 -4.04 -6.36 -3.60
N ASN A 61 -3.69 -5.07 -3.51
CA ASN A 61 -2.96 -4.38 -4.58
C ASN A 61 -1.58 -5.01 -4.85
N GLY A 62 -0.84 -5.34 -3.79
CA GLY A 62 0.45 -6.02 -3.90
C GLY A 62 0.32 -7.38 -4.58
N ASN A 63 -0.66 -8.18 -4.18
CA ASN A 63 -0.91 -9.51 -4.70
C ASN A 63 -1.32 -9.50 -6.19
N ALA A 64 -1.96 -8.43 -6.66
CA ALA A 64 -2.31 -8.28 -8.07
C ALA A 64 -1.09 -8.22 -9.01
N PHE A 65 0.05 -7.68 -8.55
CA PHE A 65 1.18 -7.35 -9.43
C PHE A 65 2.50 -8.03 -9.04
N ILE A 66 2.74 -8.32 -7.76
CA ILE A 66 4.04 -8.81 -7.29
C ILE A 66 4.22 -10.30 -7.59
N PRO A 67 3.37 -11.21 -7.09
CA PRO A 67 3.46 -12.64 -7.42
C PRO A 67 2.91 -12.94 -8.82
N ASN A 68 2.15 -12.05 -9.42
CA ASN A 68 1.56 -12.26 -10.74
C ASN A 68 2.62 -12.30 -11.84
N ASN A 69 2.72 -13.42 -12.53
CA ASN A 69 3.68 -13.63 -13.60
C ASN A 69 3.06 -13.65 -15.00
N SER A 70 1.74 -13.88 -15.13
CA SER A 70 1.09 -14.10 -16.43
C SER A 70 -0.38 -13.78 -16.49
N GLU A 71 -1.06 -13.66 -15.35
CA GLU A 71 -2.52 -13.51 -15.34
C GLU A 71 -2.98 -12.10 -15.69
N LYS A 72 -4.01 -12.01 -16.52
CA LYS A 72 -4.68 -10.78 -16.94
C LYS A 72 -6.19 -10.99 -16.91
N LEU A 73 -6.92 -9.93 -16.61
CA LEU A 73 -8.36 -9.90 -16.83
C LEU A 73 -8.66 -9.85 -18.33
N THR A 74 -9.48 -10.77 -18.79
CA THR A 74 -10.04 -10.75 -20.15
C THR A 74 -11.21 -9.77 -20.25
N SER A 75 -11.68 -9.52 -21.47
CA SER A 75 -12.92 -8.75 -21.69
C SER A 75 -14.14 -9.44 -21.06
N GLU A 76 -14.17 -10.77 -21.09
CA GLU A 76 -15.22 -11.60 -20.50
C GLU A 76 -15.20 -11.46 -18.96
N ASP A 77 -14.01 -11.51 -18.33
CA ASP A 77 -13.87 -11.29 -16.89
C ASP A 77 -14.39 -9.89 -16.49
N VAL A 78 -13.99 -8.85 -17.24
CA VAL A 78 -14.44 -7.48 -16.98
C VAL A 78 -15.95 -7.33 -17.18
N ASN A 79 -16.53 -7.97 -18.19
CA ASN A 79 -17.97 -7.98 -18.39
C ASN A 79 -18.69 -8.68 -17.23
N ALA A 80 -18.19 -9.83 -16.79
CA ALA A 80 -18.74 -10.57 -15.65
C ALA A 80 -18.65 -9.76 -14.34
N VAL A 81 -17.54 -9.06 -14.11
CA VAL A 81 -17.36 -8.19 -12.93
C VAL A 81 -18.35 -7.02 -12.94
N LEU A 82 -18.65 -6.45 -14.11
CA LEU A 82 -19.53 -5.30 -14.26
C LEU A 82 -21.01 -5.68 -14.55
N GLU A 83 -21.32 -6.98 -14.59
CA GLU A 83 -22.69 -7.47 -14.79
C GLU A 83 -23.61 -6.94 -13.69
N ASP A 84 -24.70 -6.32 -14.09
CA ASP A 84 -25.72 -5.76 -13.18
C ASP A 84 -25.17 -4.86 -12.05
N ALA A 85 -24.01 -4.22 -12.29
CA ALA A 85 -23.29 -3.47 -11.25
C ALA A 85 -24.15 -2.36 -10.60
N TYR A 86 -25.05 -1.73 -11.35
CA TYR A 86 -25.94 -0.67 -10.87
C TYR A 86 -27.31 -1.16 -10.41
N VAL A 87 -27.60 -2.46 -10.49
CA VAL A 87 -28.92 -2.99 -10.13
C VAL A 87 -29.05 -3.09 -8.61
N PRO A 88 -29.98 -2.34 -7.97
CA PRO A 88 -30.20 -2.44 -6.56
C PRO A 88 -30.74 -3.82 -6.18
N GLY A 89 -30.20 -4.41 -5.11
CA GLY A 89 -30.78 -5.59 -4.50
C GLY A 89 -31.72 -5.23 -3.34
N TYR A 90 -32.11 -6.24 -2.57
CA TYR A 90 -32.94 -6.02 -1.39
C TYR A 90 -32.19 -5.27 -0.27
N LYS A 91 -30.91 -5.60 -0.07
CA LYS A 91 -30.04 -5.03 0.98
C LYS A 91 -28.58 -5.04 0.52
N LEU A 92 -27.83 -3.97 0.81
CA LEU A 92 -26.38 -3.94 0.66
C LEU A 92 -25.75 -5.00 1.58
N GLN A 93 -24.79 -5.74 1.07
CA GLN A 93 -23.97 -6.66 1.87
C GLN A 93 -23.00 -5.87 2.75
N ASN A 94 -22.52 -4.74 2.24
CA ASN A 94 -21.67 -3.82 2.98
C ASN A 94 -22.34 -2.44 3.17
N PRO A 95 -23.13 -2.23 4.25
CA PRO A 95 -23.78 -0.95 4.51
C PRO A 95 -22.82 0.22 4.75
N SER A 96 -21.56 -0.04 5.20
CA SER A 96 -20.57 1.01 5.48
C SER A 96 -20.18 1.82 4.23
N LEU A 97 -20.44 1.27 3.03
CA LEU A 97 -20.22 1.98 1.76
C LEU A 97 -20.97 3.32 1.68
N ARG A 98 -22.12 3.43 2.36
CA ARG A 98 -22.90 4.69 2.41
C ARG A 98 -22.18 5.81 3.16
N ASN A 99 -21.19 5.50 3.96
CA ASN A 99 -20.35 6.50 4.63
C ASN A 99 -19.42 7.23 3.64
N TRP A 100 -19.20 6.62 2.46
CA TRP A 100 -18.21 7.06 1.47
C TRP A 100 -18.84 7.47 0.13
N PHE A 101 -19.92 6.82 -0.26
CA PHE A 101 -20.49 6.88 -1.60
C PHE A 101 -21.98 7.19 -1.58
N THR A 102 -22.52 7.65 -2.72
CA THR A 102 -23.96 7.75 -2.92
C THR A 102 -24.61 6.37 -2.88
N GLU A 103 -25.94 6.32 -2.75
CA GLU A 103 -26.69 5.05 -2.79
C GLU A 103 -26.40 4.26 -4.07
N THR A 104 -26.42 4.92 -5.23
CA THR A 104 -26.15 4.27 -6.53
C THR A 104 -24.72 3.76 -6.62
N ASP A 105 -23.73 4.56 -6.17
CA ASP A 105 -22.33 4.15 -6.17
C ASP A 105 -22.12 2.99 -5.18
N SER A 106 -22.76 3.02 -4.00
CA SER A 106 -22.70 1.95 -3.01
C SER A 106 -23.18 0.61 -3.58
N TRP A 107 -24.29 0.61 -4.33
CA TRP A 107 -24.76 -0.58 -5.04
C TRP A 107 -23.75 -1.06 -6.07
N TRP A 108 -23.13 -0.15 -6.80
CA TRP A 108 -22.09 -0.51 -7.78
C TRP A 108 -20.92 -1.23 -7.10
N PHE A 109 -20.38 -0.68 -6.01
CA PHE A 109 -19.26 -1.29 -5.30
C PHE A 109 -19.61 -2.63 -4.65
N ASP A 110 -20.81 -2.78 -4.12
CA ASP A 110 -21.30 -4.01 -3.49
C ASP A 110 -21.48 -5.13 -4.51
N ASN A 111 -22.11 -4.83 -5.65
CA ASN A 111 -22.32 -5.77 -6.73
C ASN A 111 -21.01 -6.18 -7.41
N VAL A 112 -20.14 -5.21 -7.73
CA VAL A 112 -18.79 -5.47 -8.29
C VAL A 112 -18.02 -6.40 -7.38
N LYS A 113 -18.02 -6.19 -6.07
CA LYS A 113 -17.34 -7.08 -5.13
C LYS A 113 -17.87 -8.50 -5.18
N ARG A 114 -19.20 -8.66 -5.18
CA ARG A 114 -19.85 -9.98 -5.30
C ARG A 114 -19.46 -10.68 -6.60
N ASN A 115 -19.40 -9.94 -7.71
CA ASN A 115 -19.03 -10.49 -9.01
C ASN A 115 -17.55 -10.88 -9.07
N ILE A 116 -16.64 -10.08 -8.45
CA ILE A 116 -15.22 -10.40 -8.34
C ILE A 116 -15.00 -11.76 -7.68
N HIS A 117 -15.79 -12.13 -6.67
CA HIS A 117 -15.67 -13.44 -6.02
C HIS A 117 -15.91 -14.64 -6.95
N ARG A 118 -16.58 -14.43 -8.10
CA ARG A 118 -16.82 -15.47 -9.11
C ARG A 118 -15.61 -15.73 -10.01
N LEU A 119 -14.61 -14.84 -10.02
CA LEU A 119 -13.39 -15.02 -10.80
C LEU A 119 -12.58 -16.22 -10.28
N THR A 120 -11.95 -16.94 -11.19
CA THR A 120 -11.39 -18.28 -10.94
C THR A 120 -10.19 -18.28 -10.03
N THR A 121 -9.28 -17.31 -10.18
CA THR A 121 -8.01 -17.29 -9.43
C THR A 121 -7.93 -16.16 -8.40
N PRO A 122 -7.14 -16.32 -7.33
CA PRO A 122 -6.89 -15.24 -6.38
C PRO A 122 -6.23 -14.01 -7.03
N VAL A 123 -5.38 -14.21 -8.04
CA VAL A 123 -4.70 -13.12 -8.74
C VAL A 123 -5.69 -12.30 -9.58
N LEU A 124 -6.58 -12.97 -10.33
CA LEU A 124 -7.64 -12.27 -11.08
C LEU A 124 -8.56 -11.49 -10.14
N ARG A 125 -8.93 -12.08 -8.99
CA ARG A 125 -9.71 -11.35 -7.96
C ARG A 125 -8.96 -10.12 -7.42
N SER A 126 -7.66 -10.23 -7.20
CA SER A 126 -6.84 -9.12 -6.74
C SER A 126 -6.69 -8.03 -7.80
N LEU A 127 -6.51 -8.40 -9.09
CA LEU A 127 -6.48 -7.47 -10.22
C LEU A 127 -7.80 -6.69 -10.34
N ALA A 128 -8.94 -7.40 -10.31
CA ALA A 128 -10.27 -6.78 -10.39
C ALA A 128 -10.54 -5.88 -9.17
N SER A 129 -10.14 -6.30 -7.96
CA SER A 129 -10.27 -5.49 -6.75
C SER A 129 -9.41 -4.24 -6.80
N SER A 130 -8.20 -4.33 -7.35
CA SER A 130 -7.31 -3.19 -7.56
C SER A 130 -7.95 -2.13 -8.46
N LEU A 131 -8.61 -2.55 -9.53
CA LEU A 131 -9.37 -1.65 -10.42
C LEU A 131 -10.56 -1.01 -9.71
N ALA A 132 -11.32 -1.79 -8.94
CA ALA A 132 -12.45 -1.27 -8.18
C ALA A 132 -11.99 -0.24 -7.13
N MET A 133 -10.90 -0.51 -6.41
CA MET A 133 -10.31 0.46 -5.47
C MET A 133 -9.84 1.73 -6.18
N ALA A 134 -9.20 1.62 -7.34
CA ALA A 134 -8.81 2.79 -8.12
C ALA A 134 -10.02 3.58 -8.65
N THR A 135 -11.13 2.90 -8.97
CA THR A 135 -12.40 3.53 -9.35
C THR A 135 -13.01 4.30 -8.16
N GLY A 136 -12.95 3.77 -6.95
CA GLY A 136 -13.44 4.48 -5.76
C GLY A 136 -12.58 5.70 -5.41
N ASP A 137 -11.26 5.61 -5.57
CA ASP A 137 -10.38 6.78 -5.40
C ASP A 137 -10.71 7.87 -6.41
N TYR A 138 -11.02 7.50 -7.66
CA TYR A 138 -11.51 8.43 -8.66
C TYR A 138 -12.81 9.11 -8.18
N VAL A 139 -13.78 8.37 -7.65
CA VAL A 139 -15.02 8.95 -7.12
C VAL A 139 -14.74 9.95 -6.00
N LEU A 140 -13.91 9.57 -5.04
CA LEU A 140 -13.58 10.37 -3.86
C LEU A 140 -12.63 11.55 -4.17
N SER A 141 -12.08 11.63 -5.36
CA SER A 141 -11.28 12.78 -5.80
C SER A 141 -12.13 14.00 -6.20
N PHE A 142 -13.43 13.83 -6.39
CA PHE A 142 -14.36 14.90 -6.73
C PHE A 142 -14.96 15.52 -5.46
N THR A 143 -15.08 16.84 -5.48
CA THR A 143 -15.87 17.60 -4.49
C THR A 143 -17.35 17.54 -4.87
N GLU A 144 -18.22 18.00 -3.99
CA GLU A 144 -19.65 18.10 -4.27
C GLU A 144 -19.94 18.96 -5.49
N GLU A 145 -19.19 20.05 -5.68
CA GLU A 145 -19.32 21.00 -6.81
C GLU A 145 -18.88 20.38 -8.16
N SER A 146 -17.93 19.45 -8.14
CA SER A 146 -17.39 18.81 -9.34
C SER A 146 -17.99 17.44 -9.64
N ARG A 147 -18.93 16.97 -8.80
CA ARG A 147 -19.52 15.63 -8.89
C ARG A 147 -20.17 15.33 -10.25
N GLU A 148 -20.79 16.33 -10.87
CA GLU A 148 -21.46 16.16 -12.18
C GLU A 148 -20.47 15.88 -13.33
N LEU A 149 -19.19 16.18 -13.14
CA LEU A 149 -18.15 15.92 -14.13
C LEU A 149 -17.69 14.46 -14.14
N ARG A 150 -18.17 13.64 -13.20
CA ARG A 150 -17.77 12.24 -13.08
C ARG A 150 -18.29 11.41 -14.25
N GLN A 151 -17.41 10.55 -14.74
CA GLN A 151 -17.79 9.49 -15.67
C GLN A 151 -18.55 8.36 -14.94
N PRO A 152 -19.44 7.60 -15.61
CA PRO A 152 -20.02 6.37 -15.07
C PRO A 152 -18.91 5.40 -14.59
N LEU A 153 -19.09 4.79 -13.40
CA LEU A 153 -18.05 4.00 -12.76
C LEU A 153 -17.59 2.82 -13.61
N SER A 154 -18.53 2.16 -14.32
CA SER A 154 -18.18 1.05 -15.21
C SER A 154 -17.30 1.50 -16.39
N ASN A 155 -17.45 2.74 -16.87
CA ASN A 155 -16.57 3.30 -17.90
C ASN A 155 -15.17 3.59 -17.34
N VAL A 156 -15.10 4.15 -16.13
CA VAL A 156 -13.83 4.39 -15.42
C VAL A 156 -13.10 3.07 -15.17
N TYR A 157 -13.81 2.06 -14.69
CA TYR A 157 -13.25 0.73 -14.45
C TYR A 157 -12.65 0.13 -15.74
N ARG A 158 -13.39 0.16 -16.86
CA ARG A 158 -12.92 -0.32 -18.17
C ARG A 158 -11.69 0.46 -18.65
N ARG A 159 -11.70 1.79 -18.49
CA ARG A 159 -10.54 2.62 -18.84
C ARG A 159 -9.31 2.26 -18.00
N LEU A 160 -9.48 2.07 -16.69
CA LEU A 160 -8.39 1.64 -15.81
C LEU A 160 -7.88 0.25 -16.19
N TRP A 161 -8.78 -0.67 -16.56
CA TRP A 161 -8.39 -1.98 -17.07
C TRP A 161 -7.50 -1.91 -18.30
N THR A 162 -7.83 -1.07 -19.31
CA THR A 162 -6.98 -0.91 -20.50
C THR A 162 -5.62 -0.30 -20.21
N LEU A 163 -5.45 0.34 -19.04
CA LEU A 163 -4.20 0.94 -18.59
C LEU A 163 -3.40 0.03 -17.62
N GLN A 164 -3.92 -1.14 -17.29
CA GLN A 164 -3.17 -2.08 -16.45
C GLN A 164 -1.85 -2.48 -17.10
N PRO A 165 -0.76 -2.48 -16.32
CA PRO A 165 0.52 -2.93 -16.87
C PRO A 165 0.48 -4.43 -17.19
N GLU A 166 1.22 -4.83 -18.22
CA GLU A 166 1.44 -6.20 -18.55
C GLU A 166 2.09 -6.96 -17.39
N PRO A 167 1.64 -8.18 -17.07
CA PRO A 167 2.32 -9.01 -16.09
C PRO A 167 3.76 -9.29 -16.55
N PHE A 168 4.65 -9.41 -15.60
CA PHE A 168 6.06 -9.66 -15.89
C PHE A 168 6.56 -10.82 -15.04
N ASN A 169 7.15 -11.81 -15.69
CA ASN A 169 7.79 -12.96 -15.04
C ASN A 169 9.30 -12.80 -15.08
N ASN A 170 9.94 -12.68 -13.93
CA ASN A 170 11.40 -12.67 -13.81
C ASN A 170 11.98 -14.03 -13.40
N GLY A 171 11.19 -15.10 -13.42
CA GLY A 171 11.64 -16.44 -13.00
C GLY A 171 11.91 -16.60 -11.50
N ARG A 172 11.63 -15.55 -10.69
CA ARG A 172 11.85 -15.57 -9.23
C ARG A 172 10.55 -15.87 -8.50
N ASN A 173 10.68 -16.44 -7.30
CA ASN A 173 9.54 -16.65 -6.40
C ASN A 173 9.23 -15.35 -5.66
N ASN A 174 8.46 -14.45 -6.30
CA ASN A 174 8.00 -13.20 -5.69
C ASN A 174 6.76 -13.46 -4.84
N THR A 175 6.68 -12.86 -3.67
CA THR A 175 5.59 -13.06 -2.72
C THR A 175 5.03 -11.73 -2.21
N CYS A 176 3.75 -11.72 -1.84
CA CYS A 176 3.13 -10.63 -1.11
C CYS A 176 2.30 -11.21 0.03
N GLN A 177 2.62 -10.83 1.26
CA GLN A 177 1.99 -11.35 2.48
C GLN A 177 1.12 -10.29 3.15
N ASN A 178 0.17 -10.73 3.97
CA ASN A 178 -0.64 -9.87 4.83
C ASN A 178 -0.42 -10.28 6.29
N LYS A 179 0.68 -9.80 6.85
CA LYS A 179 1.12 -10.13 8.20
C LYS A 179 1.50 -8.87 8.98
N PRO A 180 1.52 -8.93 10.32
CA PRO A 180 2.19 -7.93 11.12
C PRO A 180 3.65 -7.77 10.69
N VAL A 181 4.15 -6.53 10.70
CA VAL A 181 5.46 -6.19 10.11
C VAL A 181 6.63 -7.00 10.69
N ASN A 182 6.65 -7.19 12.02
CA ASN A 182 7.75 -7.91 12.67
C ASN A 182 7.72 -9.41 12.37
N ASP A 183 6.53 -10.00 12.24
CA ASP A 183 6.36 -11.42 11.88
C ASP A 183 6.85 -11.66 10.44
N PHE A 184 6.49 -10.77 9.51
CA PHE A 184 7.00 -10.81 8.15
C PHE A 184 8.53 -10.68 8.09
N LEU A 185 9.09 -9.71 8.83
CA LEU A 185 10.54 -9.49 8.83
C LEU A 185 11.30 -10.68 9.42
N ALA A 186 10.80 -11.28 10.50
CA ALA A 186 11.40 -12.47 11.09
C ALA A 186 11.46 -13.66 10.11
N GLU A 187 10.48 -13.78 9.22
CA GLU A 187 10.41 -14.82 8.19
C GLU A 187 11.16 -14.46 6.89
N SER A 188 11.60 -13.21 6.72
CA SER A 188 12.25 -12.72 5.49
C SER A 188 13.71 -13.16 5.38
N SER A 189 14.00 -14.42 5.73
CA SER A 189 15.33 -15.01 5.58
C SER A 189 15.76 -15.06 4.11
N GLY A 190 17.00 -14.67 3.84
CA GLY A 190 17.55 -14.60 2.47
C GLY A 190 17.13 -13.36 1.68
N ALA A 191 16.71 -12.29 2.35
CA ALA A 191 16.67 -10.96 1.77
C ALA A 191 18.04 -10.30 1.86
N ASP A 192 18.53 -9.73 0.76
CA ASP A 192 19.79 -8.99 0.74
C ASP A 192 19.58 -7.56 1.27
N VAL A 193 18.44 -6.95 0.95
CA VAL A 193 18.09 -5.59 1.37
C VAL A 193 16.67 -5.51 1.92
N MET A 194 16.47 -4.75 2.99
CA MET A 194 15.16 -4.28 3.44
C MET A 194 14.95 -2.86 2.95
N PHE A 195 13.90 -2.62 2.18
CA PHE A 195 13.44 -1.27 1.86
C PHE A 195 12.22 -0.94 2.69
N LEU A 196 12.40 -0.05 3.66
CA LEU A 196 11.37 0.35 4.61
C LEU A 196 10.93 1.80 4.36
N ARG A 197 9.70 1.98 3.85
CA ARG A 197 9.04 3.28 3.91
C ARG A 197 8.47 3.49 5.29
N LEU A 198 9.01 4.44 6.04
CA LEU A 198 8.58 4.71 7.39
C LEU A 198 7.12 5.24 7.40
N PRO A 199 6.23 4.61 8.15
CA PRO A 199 4.92 5.17 8.42
C PRO A 199 5.06 6.53 9.12
N ILE A 200 4.22 7.49 8.76
CA ILE A 200 4.20 8.81 9.41
C ILE A 200 3.67 8.63 10.83
N PRO A 201 4.38 9.12 11.87
CA PRO A 201 3.89 9.07 13.25
C PRO A 201 2.56 9.80 13.40
N HIS A 202 1.61 9.21 14.09
CA HIS A 202 0.29 9.79 14.35
C HIS A 202 -0.26 9.34 15.71
N ARG A 203 -1.18 10.13 16.25
CA ARG A 203 -1.90 9.85 17.51
C ARG A 203 -3.32 9.35 17.30
N GLN A 204 -3.83 9.48 16.09
CA GLN A 204 -5.19 9.10 15.72
C GLN A 204 -5.31 7.58 15.61
N ASN A 205 -6.53 7.06 15.79
CA ASN A 205 -6.83 5.66 15.50
C ASN A 205 -6.54 5.30 14.03
N LEU A 206 -6.45 4.01 13.74
CA LEU A 206 -6.06 3.51 12.43
C LEU A 206 -6.98 4.04 11.31
N LYS A 207 -8.30 3.95 11.52
CA LYS A 207 -9.30 4.45 10.55
C LYS A 207 -9.09 5.93 10.23
N THR A 208 -9.02 6.77 11.24
CA THR A 208 -8.83 8.22 11.08
C THR A 208 -7.50 8.55 10.40
N SER A 209 -6.44 7.83 10.74
CA SER A 209 -5.11 8.03 10.16
C SER A 209 -5.02 7.68 8.68
N LEU A 210 -5.87 6.76 8.19
CA LEU A 210 -6.01 6.42 6.78
C LEU A 210 -6.81 7.47 6.00
N GLY A 211 -7.63 8.27 6.70
CA GLY A 211 -8.48 9.26 6.05
C GLY A 211 -9.39 8.63 5.01
N GLN A 212 -9.45 9.23 3.82
CA GLN A 212 -10.26 8.69 2.72
C GLN A 212 -9.85 7.26 2.32
N ALA A 213 -8.59 6.85 2.48
CA ALA A 213 -8.16 5.50 2.10
C ALA A 213 -8.79 4.38 2.97
N ALA A 214 -9.40 4.73 4.12
CA ALA A 214 -10.09 3.76 5.00
C ALA A 214 -11.24 3.03 4.27
N TRP A 215 -11.91 3.68 3.30
CA TRP A 215 -12.97 3.06 2.52
C TRP A 215 -12.53 1.76 1.83
N ARG A 216 -11.27 1.69 1.39
CA ARG A 216 -10.74 0.51 0.70
C ARG A 216 -10.69 -0.69 1.63
N GLU A 217 -10.29 -0.46 2.88
CA GLU A 217 -10.24 -1.50 3.90
C GLU A 217 -11.65 -1.97 4.26
N GLU A 218 -12.59 -1.04 4.47
CA GLU A 218 -14.01 -1.35 4.71
C GLU A 218 -14.65 -2.08 3.52
N TRP A 219 -14.30 -1.71 2.29
CA TRP A 219 -14.79 -2.40 1.11
C TRP A 219 -14.22 -3.83 1.02
N ILE A 220 -12.91 -4.00 1.16
CA ILE A 220 -12.25 -5.32 1.08
C ILE A 220 -12.75 -6.24 2.19
N ARG A 221 -12.97 -5.73 3.41
CA ARG A 221 -13.42 -6.52 4.56
C ARG A 221 -14.94 -6.67 4.67
N SER A 222 -15.72 -6.00 3.81
CA SER A 222 -17.20 -6.04 3.77
C SER A 222 -17.90 -5.42 4.97
N GLY A 223 -17.29 -4.45 5.61
CA GLY A 223 -17.88 -3.78 6.78
C GLY A 223 -16.89 -2.84 7.46
N ASP A 224 -17.30 -2.26 8.57
CA ASP A 224 -16.51 -1.34 9.39
C ASP A 224 -16.37 -1.78 10.86
N ASP A 225 -16.82 -2.98 11.19
CA ASP A 225 -16.79 -3.57 12.54
C ASP A 225 -15.43 -4.16 12.93
N PHE A 226 -14.50 -4.27 12.02
CA PHE A 226 -13.17 -4.88 12.21
C PHE A 226 -12.11 -3.91 12.80
N TRP A 227 -12.37 -2.60 12.83
CA TRP A 227 -11.32 -1.62 13.15
C TRP A 227 -10.70 -1.80 14.52
N GLU A 228 -11.53 -2.05 15.55
CA GLU A 228 -11.05 -2.26 16.92
C GLU A 228 -10.16 -3.52 17.03
N ALA A 229 -10.56 -4.61 16.39
CA ALA A 229 -9.76 -5.82 16.34
C ALA A 229 -8.44 -5.61 15.60
N ALA A 230 -8.47 -4.90 14.45
CA ALA A 230 -7.27 -4.60 13.68
C ALA A 230 -6.29 -3.70 14.44
N GLU A 231 -6.78 -2.74 15.22
CA GLU A 231 -5.95 -1.90 16.09
C GLU A 231 -5.34 -2.69 17.24
N THR A 232 -6.11 -3.58 17.85
CA THR A 232 -5.65 -4.43 18.95
C THR A 232 -4.56 -5.39 18.48
N ASP A 233 -4.76 -6.06 17.35
CA ASP A 233 -3.80 -7.02 16.79
C ASP A 233 -2.47 -6.39 16.41
N GLN A 234 -2.49 -5.12 16.02
CA GLN A 234 -1.30 -4.38 15.61
C GLN A 234 -0.76 -3.42 16.67
N SER A 235 -1.41 -3.35 17.82
CA SER A 235 -0.99 -2.46 18.91
C SER A 235 0.49 -2.67 19.28
N GLY A 236 1.19 -1.57 19.57
CA GLY A 236 2.61 -1.61 19.93
C GLY A 236 3.56 -1.93 18.77
N ARG A 237 3.12 -1.87 17.50
CA ARG A 237 3.96 -2.09 16.30
C ARG A 237 4.17 -0.80 15.51
N LEU A 238 5.21 -0.78 14.70
CA LEU A 238 5.50 0.35 13.82
C LEU A 238 4.34 0.60 12.84
N GLY A 239 3.91 1.85 12.72
CA GLY A 239 2.74 2.25 11.91
C GLY A 239 1.44 2.39 12.70
N MET A 240 1.43 2.02 13.98
CA MET A 240 0.30 2.22 14.89
C MET A 240 0.41 3.56 15.63
N PRO A 241 -0.67 4.04 16.27
CA PRO A 241 -0.66 5.29 17.02
C PRO A 241 0.46 5.34 18.06
N THR A 242 1.12 6.48 18.15
CA THR A 242 2.17 6.73 19.14
C THR A 242 1.98 8.10 19.78
N GLU A 243 2.03 8.15 21.12
CA GLU A 243 1.85 9.39 21.88
C GLU A 243 3.10 10.28 21.85
N THR A 244 4.27 9.67 21.80
CA THR A 244 5.54 10.38 21.89
C THR A 244 6.52 9.96 20.79
N LYS A 245 7.42 10.89 20.47
CA LYS A 245 8.57 10.63 19.58
C LYS A 245 9.41 9.44 20.05
N SER A 246 9.69 9.36 21.36
CA SER A 246 10.47 8.26 21.93
C SER A 246 9.80 6.91 21.76
N GLN A 247 8.47 6.84 21.89
CA GLN A 247 7.71 5.62 21.62
C GLN A 247 7.85 5.19 20.17
N TYR A 248 7.69 6.11 19.20
CA TYR A 248 7.86 5.80 17.78
C TYR A 248 9.27 5.29 17.46
N LEU A 249 10.31 5.96 17.97
CA LEU A 249 11.71 5.56 17.74
C LEU A 249 12.03 4.20 18.37
N ARG A 250 11.41 3.88 19.52
CA ARG A 250 11.53 2.55 20.14
C ARG A 250 10.90 1.47 19.24
N LEU A 251 9.70 1.69 18.71
CA LEU A 251 9.05 0.73 17.79
C LEU A 251 9.86 0.54 16.52
N LEU A 252 10.46 1.61 16.00
CA LEU A 252 11.39 1.52 14.88
C LEU A 252 12.61 0.67 15.23
N GLU A 253 13.26 0.95 16.38
CA GLU A 253 14.41 0.18 16.85
C GLU A 253 14.07 -1.31 17.00
N GLU A 254 12.94 -1.66 17.61
CA GLU A 254 12.44 -3.04 17.73
C GLU A 254 12.27 -3.70 16.35
N THR A 255 11.65 -2.99 15.40
CA THR A 255 11.47 -3.48 14.02
C THR A 255 12.83 -3.72 13.33
N LEU A 256 13.79 -2.81 13.48
CA LEU A 256 15.13 -2.96 12.91
C LEU A 256 15.93 -4.10 13.56
N ARG A 257 15.73 -4.37 14.86
CA ARG A 257 16.35 -5.53 15.55
C ARG A 257 15.84 -6.84 14.98
N VAL A 258 14.54 -6.96 14.73
CA VAL A 258 13.95 -8.15 14.09
C VAL A 258 14.54 -8.35 12.69
N ALA A 259 14.77 -7.28 11.94
CA ALA A 259 15.34 -7.32 10.60
C ALA A 259 16.88 -7.42 10.57
N SER A 260 17.58 -7.52 11.71
CA SER A 260 19.05 -7.44 11.78
C SER A 260 19.80 -8.51 10.97
N HIS A 261 19.15 -9.62 10.65
CA HIS A 261 19.68 -10.70 9.80
C HIS A 261 19.69 -10.34 8.29
N ILE A 262 18.97 -9.30 7.86
CA ILE A 262 18.96 -8.84 6.47
C ILE A 262 20.24 -8.05 6.18
N GLY A 263 20.87 -8.29 5.03
CA GLY A 263 22.22 -7.80 4.70
C GLY A 263 22.38 -6.28 4.74
N SER A 264 21.40 -5.50 4.25
CA SER A 264 21.43 -4.04 4.26
C SER A 264 20.05 -3.43 4.45
N PHE A 265 20.01 -2.17 4.86
CA PHE A 265 18.80 -1.39 5.03
C PHE A 265 18.78 -0.19 4.08
N ALA A 266 17.63 0.11 3.52
CA ALA A 266 17.32 1.37 2.85
C ALA A 266 16.01 1.91 3.46
N ILE A 267 16.09 2.95 4.27
CA ILE A 267 14.97 3.46 5.07
C ILE A 267 14.55 4.80 4.49
N ALA A 268 13.36 4.84 3.90
CA ALA A 268 12.77 6.04 3.29
C ALA A 268 11.93 6.80 4.31
N HIS A 269 12.14 8.10 4.42
CA HIS A 269 11.55 8.98 5.42
C HIS A 269 11.08 10.30 4.79
N VAL A 270 9.95 10.81 5.28
CA VAL A 270 9.46 12.17 5.02
C VAL A 270 9.96 13.07 6.15
N GLU A 271 10.84 14.02 5.85
CA GLU A 271 11.32 14.96 6.86
C GLU A 271 10.21 15.97 7.19
N SER A 272 9.50 15.72 8.29
CA SER A 272 8.33 16.51 8.74
C SER A 272 8.60 17.39 9.96
N GLY A 273 9.82 17.40 10.47
CA GLY A 273 10.21 18.14 11.69
C GLY A 273 9.87 17.43 13.00
N TYR A 274 8.92 16.50 13.05
CA TYR A 274 8.62 15.72 14.26
C TYR A 274 9.65 14.60 14.49
N ILE A 275 9.92 13.80 13.45
CA ILE A 275 11.03 12.86 13.39
C ILE A 275 12.06 13.46 12.44
N THR A 276 13.26 13.71 12.93
CA THR A 276 14.34 14.28 12.14
C THR A 276 15.25 13.19 11.55
N THR A 277 15.95 13.53 10.49
CA THR A 277 16.97 12.64 9.91
C THR A 277 18.01 12.24 10.96
N GLN A 278 18.39 13.14 11.88
CA GLN A 278 19.34 12.85 12.96
C GLN A 278 18.80 11.80 13.94
N ASP A 279 17.52 11.89 14.34
CA ASP A 279 16.89 10.89 15.20
C ASP A 279 16.94 9.48 14.57
N LEU A 280 16.75 9.41 13.25
CA LEU A 280 16.79 8.15 12.52
C LEU A 280 18.23 7.61 12.44
N ILE A 281 19.23 8.47 12.16
CA ILE A 281 20.65 8.08 12.15
C ILE A 281 21.06 7.48 13.48
N GLU A 282 20.68 8.13 14.59
CA GLU A 282 20.97 7.64 15.95
C GLU A 282 20.27 6.31 16.24
N THR A 283 18.99 6.17 15.84
CA THR A 283 18.24 4.93 16.08
C THR A 283 18.77 3.77 15.24
N ILE A 284 19.05 4.01 13.95
CA ILE A 284 19.63 3.01 13.05
C ILE A 284 21.03 2.64 13.51
N GLY A 285 21.83 3.63 13.96
CA GLY A 285 23.20 3.47 14.44
C GLY A 285 23.35 2.52 15.62
N LYS A 286 22.29 2.31 16.40
CA LYS A 286 22.27 1.31 17.49
C LYS A 286 22.25 -0.14 16.98
N ILE A 287 21.80 -0.36 15.76
CA ILE A 287 21.62 -1.68 15.15
C ILE A 287 22.71 -1.94 14.12
N ARG A 288 22.98 -0.95 13.27
CA ARG A 288 23.90 -1.07 12.15
C ARG A 288 24.52 0.29 11.81
N ARG A 289 25.74 0.27 11.29
CA ARG A 289 26.44 1.48 10.84
C ARG A 289 25.68 2.10 9.66
N VAL A 290 25.37 3.40 9.77
CA VAL A 290 24.85 4.18 8.66
C VAL A 290 25.96 4.39 7.62
N GLU A 291 25.66 4.07 6.35
CA GLU A 291 26.62 4.17 5.24
C GLU A 291 26.47 5.50 4.50
N ALA A 292 25.23 5.87 4.15
CA ALA A 292 24.95 7.09 3.42
C ALA A 292 23.55 7.64 3.72
N VAL A 293 23.40 8.94 3.53
CA VAL A 293 22.13 9.67 3.60
C VAL A 293 21.90 10.39 2.28
N TYR A 294 20.82 10.03 1.59
CA TYR A 294 20.40 10.66 0.35
C TYR A 294 19.19 11.54 0.63
N SER A 295 19.18 12.75 0.12
CA SER A 295 18.03 13.65 0.25
C SER A 295 17.65 14.26 -1.07
N LYS A 296 16.36 14.50 -1.26
CA LYS A 296 15.81 15.22 -2.39
C LYS A 296 14.68 16.12 -1.93
N ASP A 297 14.75 17.38 -2.34
CA ASP A 297 13.70 18.34 -2.05
C ASP A 297 12.54 18.17 -3.03
N PHE A 298 11.36 17.94 -2.48
CA PHE A 298 10.10 17.86 -3.18
C PHE A 298 9.09 18.88 -2.62
N THR A 299 9.57 19.89 -1.90
CA THR A 299 8.71 20.87 -1.19
C THR A 299 7.73 21.54 -2.13
N GLU A 300 8.15 21.90 -3.34
CA GLU A 300 7.28 22.50 -4.35
C GLU A 300 6.16 21.56 -4.82
N LEU A 301 6.42 20.25 -4.87
CA LEU A 301 5.46 19.26 -5.38
C LEU A 301 4.61 18.63 -4.29
N THR A 302 5.16 18.44 -3.11
CA THR A 302 4.53 17.64 -2.05
C THR A 302 4.57 18.29 -0.67
N GLY A 303 5.18 19.47 -0.54
CA GLY A 303 5.38 20.16 0.72
C GLY A 303 6.42 19.51 1.65
N ALA A 304 7.21 18.55 1.15
CA ALA A 304 8.11 17.77 2.00
C ALA A 304 9.44 17.41 1.29
N LYS A 305 10.46 17.17 2.12
CA LYS A 305 11.76 16.66 1.70
C LYS A 305 11.82 15.15 1.91
N ALA A 306 12.24 14.44 0.88
CA ALA A 306 12.48 13.00 0.94
C ALA A 306 13.89 12.71 1.41
N VAL A 307 14.03 11.75 2.31
CA VAL A 307 15.33 11.25 2.79
C VAL A 307 15.33 9.73 2.70
N ILE A 308 16.45 9.15 2.23
CA ILE A 308 16.70 7.70 2.31
C ILE A 308 18.04 7.50 3.00
N ILE A 309 18.02 6.71 4.06
CA ILE A 309 19.20 6.34 4.84
C ILE A 309 19.55 4.89 4.49
N THR A 310 20.81 4.66 4.11
CA THR A 310 21.31 3.28 3.88
C THR A 310 22.26 2.89 5.02
N ALA A 311 22.16 1.61 5.42
CA ALA A 311 22.93 1.04 6.52
C ALA A 311 23.17 -0.48 6.31
#